data_07f420499990308b516680aabc4acce3
#
_entry.id   07f420499990308b516680aabc4acce3
#
_cell.length_a   1.000
_cell.length_b   1.000
_cell.length_c   1.000
_cell.angle_alpha   90.00
_cell.angle_beta   90.00
_cell.angle_gamma   90.00
#
_symmetry.space_group_name_H-M   'P 1'
#
loop_
_entity.id
_entity.type
_entity.pdbx_description
1 polymer ?
#
loop_
_entity_poly.entity_id
_entity_poly.type
_entity_poly.pdbx_seq_one_letter_code
_entity_poly.pdbx_strand_id
1 'polypeptide(L)'
;MDVFSREKRSQIMSRVSGKNTKPEIVIRSLLHNMGYRFRLHRNNLPGKPDITLPKYKKIIFVHGCFWHGHVDCPRAKRPTTNQKFWNEKLNKNIERDKITIKNLKQLGWDVLTVWTCEVKDTELLKKKLLLFIKGHKEKA
;
A
#
# COMPACT_ATOMS: atom_id res chain seq x y z
N MET A 1 -19.77 17.73 16.62
CA MET A 1 -20.04 16.99 17.85
C MET A 1 -19.58 15.56 17.74
N ASP A 2 -18.79 15.12 18.72
CA ASP A 2 -18.31 13.76 18.70
C ASP A 2 -19.38 12.78 19.11
N VAL A 3 -19.67 11.84 18.23
CA VAL A 3 -20.63 10.78 18.46
C VAL A 3 -20.02 9.63 19.26
N PHE A 4 -18.68 9.60 19.31
CA PHE A 4 -17.96 8.51 19.95
C PHE A 4 -17.25 8.96 21.22
N SER A 5 -17.14 8.05 22.20
CA SER A 5 -16.28 8.26 23.36
C SER A 5 -14.82 8.29 22.91
N ARG A 6 -13.95 8.82 23.80
CA ARG A 6 -12.52 8.88 23.53
C ARG A 6 -11.96 7.48 23.22
N GLU A 7 -12.38 6.49 23.97
CA GLU A 7 -11.93 5.12 23.81
C GLU A 7 -12.37 4.54 22.50
N LYS A 8 -13.62 4.77 22.11
CA LYS A 8 -14.15 4.25 20.85
C LYS A 8 -13.47 4.93 19.67
N ARG A 9 -13.19 6.21 19.76
CA ARG A 9 -12.46 6.93 18.71
C ARG A 9 -11.06 6.34 18.54
N SER A 10 -10.38 6.06 19.64
CA SER A 10 -9.05 5.45 19.60
C SER A 10 -9.09 4.08 18.92
N GLN A 11 -10.11 3.27 19.21
CA GLN A 11 -10.29 1.97 18.57
C GLN A 11 -10.53 2.10 17.09
N ILE A 12 -11.35 3.05 16.66
CA ILE A 12 -11.64 3.31 15.26
C ILE A 12 -10.37 3.73 14.53
N MET A 13 -9.60 4.64 15.10
CA MET A 13 -8.35 5.10 14.49
C MET A 13 -7.33 3.98 14.38
N SER A 14 -7.23 3.13 15.36
CA SER A 14 -6.30 2.02 15.32
C SER A 14 -6.68 0.99 14.25
N ARG A 15 -7.97 0.81 13.98
CA ARG A 15 -8.44 -0.08 12.91
C ARG A 15 -8.17 0.49 11.53
N VAL A 16 -8.25 1.82 11.39
CA VAL A 16 -8.03 2.50 10.12
C VAL A 16 -6.55 2.55 9.75
N SER A 17 -5.65 2.55 10.73
CA SER A 17 -4.25 2.87 10.52
C SER A 17 -3.39 1.75 9.92
N GLY A 18 -3.86 0.53 9.78
CA GLY A 18 -3.01 -0.56 9.32
C GLY A 18 -3.65 -1.56 8.37
N LYS A 19 -4.87 -2.01 8.64
CA LYS A 19 -5.49 -3.11 7.90
C LYS A 19 -6.89 -2.76 7.46
N ASN A 20 -7.30 -3.36 6.34
CA ASN A 20 -8.67 -3.25 5.84
C ASN A 20 -9.10 -1.81 5.55
N THR A 21 -8.16 -0.98 5.10
CA THR A 21 -8.49 0.39 4.70
C THR A 21 -9.33 0.39 3.43
N LYS A 22 -10.06 1.47 3.18
CA LYS A 22 -10.90 1.59 2.00
C LYS A 22 -10.12 1.39 0.69
N PRO A 23 -8.94 2.00 0.50
CA PRO A 23 -8.14 1.73 -0.71
C PRO A 23 -7.77 0.25 -0.87
N GLU A 24 -7.41 -0.41 0.22
CA GLU A 24 -7.07 -1.82 0.19
C GLU A 24 -8.25 -2.67 -0.24
N ILE A 25 -9.45 -2.36 0.28
CA ILE A 25 -10.67 -3.08 -0.08
C ILE A 25 -11.00 -2.91 -1.56
N VAL A 26 -10.81 -1.72 -2.12
CA VAL A 26 -11.00 -1.47 -3.55
C VAL A 26 -10.10 -2.37 -4.39
N ILE A 27 -8.83 -2.47 -4.02
CA ILE A 27 -7.87 -3.31 -4.75
C ILE A 27 -8.25 -4.78 -4.65
N ARG A 28 -8.65 -5.24 -3.47
CA ARG A 28 -9.10 -6.62 -3.28
C ARG A 28 -10.30 -6.95 -4.17
N SER A 29 -11.27 -6.04 -4.23
CA SER A 29 -12.45 -6.23 -5.07
C SER A 29 -12.09 -6.36 -6.53
N LEU A 30 -11.18 -5.51 -7.01
CA LEU A 30 -10.72 -5.56 -8.40
C LEU A 30 -10.04 -6.90 -8.70
N LEU A 31 -9.15 -7.34 -7.83
CA LEU A 31 -8.45 -8.61 -8.00
C LEU A 31 -9.42 -9.80 -7.99
N HIS A 32 -10.35 -9.79 -7.04
CA HIS A 32 -11.35 -10.84 -6.93
C HIS A 32 -12.23 -10.92 -8.18
N ASN A 33 -12.70 -9.77 -8.67
CA ASN A 33 -13.53 -9.71 -9.86
C ASN A 33 -12.78 -10.14 -11.13
N MET A 34 -11.47 -9.98 -11.16
CA MET A 34 -10.64 -10.44 -12.27
C MET A 34 -10.25 -11.91 -12.16
N GLY A 35 -10.67 -12.58 -11.09
CA GLY A 35 -10.40 -14.00 -10.90
C GLY A 35 -9.07 -14.34 -10.25
N TYR A 36 -8.37 -13.39 -9.68
CA TYR A 36 -7.11 -13.64 -9.00
C TYR A 36 -7.31 -14.01 -7.54
N ARG A 37 -6.56 -15.01 -7.09
CA ARG A 37 -6.53 -15.41 -5.69
C ARG A 37 -5.37 -14.73 -4.99
N PHE A 38 -5.63 -14.26 -3.78
CA PHE A 38 -4.63 -13.54 -3.01
C PHE A 38 -4.72 -13.87 -1.53
N ARG A 39 -3.65 -13.54 -0.80
CA ARG A 39 -3.61 -13.64 0.65
C ARG A 39 -3.34 -12.26 1.23
N LEU A 40 -3.83 -12.05 2.45
CA LEU A 40 -3.77 -10.73 3.09
C LEU A 40 -2.80 -10.73 4.26
N HIS A 41 -2.12 -9.61 4.44
CA HIS A 41 -1.35 -9.28 5.64
C HIS A 41 -0.42 -10.40 6.13
N ARG A 42 0.41 -10.93 5.22
CA ARG A 42 1.33 -12.01 5.58
C ARG A 42 2.45 -11.49 6.49
N ASN A 43 2.53 -12.03 7.70
CA ASN A 43 3.51 -11.62 8.70
C ASN A 43 4.89 -12.25 8.47
N ASN A 44 4.96 -13.31 7.68
CA ASN A 44 6.21 -14.05 7.46
C ASN A 44 7.08 -13.48 6.34
N LEU A 45 6.69 -12.36 5.77
CA LEU A 45 7.45 -11.68 4.72
C LEU A 45 7.90 -10.29 5.18
N PRO A 46 9.05 -9.79 4.68
CA PRO A 46 9.51 -8.44 5.03
C PRO A 46 8.43 -7.39 4.72
N GLY A 47 8.23 -6.47 5.66
CA GLY A 47 7.28 -5.37 5.51
C GLY A 47 5.81 -5.75 5.64
N LYS A 48 5.51 -7.00 5.94
CA LYS A 48 4.13 -7.49 6.10
C LYS A 48 3.23 -7.02 4.96
N PRO A 49 3.43 -7.52 3.73
CA PRO A 49 2.70 -7.05 2.56
C PRO A 49 1.19 -7.08 2.75
N ASP A 50 0.52 -6.07 2.22
CA ASP A 50 -0.94 -5.97 2.31
C ASP A 50 -1.62 -7.08 1.52
N ILE A 51 -1.15 -7.33 0.29
CA ILE A 51 -1.72 -8.31 -0.61
C ILE A 51 -0.60 -9.13 -1.25
N THR A 52 -0.76 -10.44 -1.25
CA THR A 52 0.21 -11.36 -1.85
C THR A 52 -0.51 -12.27 -2.84
N LEU A 53 0.06 -12.43 -4.04
CA LEU A 53 -0.43 -13.38 -5.04
C LEU A 53 0.61 -14.49 -5.19
N PRO A 54 0.53 -15.55 -4.37
CA PRO A 54 1.59 -16.57 -4.31
C PRO A 54 1.81 -17.30 -5.63
N LYS A 55 0.74 -17.54 -6.38
CA LYS A 55 0.82 -18.23 -7.67
C LYS A 55 1.72 -17.50 -8.65
N TYR A 56 1.73 -16.17 -8.58
CA TYR A 56 2.48 -15.33 -9.51
C TYR A 56 3.77 -14.76 -8.92
N LYS A 57 4.01 -15.02 -7.65
CA LYS A 57 5.15 -14.43 -6.92
C LYS A 57 5.10 -12.90 -6.97
N LYS A 58 3.92 -12.34 -6.78
CA LYS A 58 3.68 -10.89 -6.82
C LYS A 58 3.17 -10.39 -5.48
N ILE A 59 3.61 -9.19 -5.13
CA ILE A 59 3.22 -8.52 -3.89
C ILE A 59 2.70 -7.14 -4.24
N ILE A 60 1.62 -6.73 -3.58
CA ILE A 60 1.06 -5.38 -3.72
C ILE A 60 1.04 -4.71 -2.37
N PHE A 61 1.72 -3.57 -2.27
CA PHE A 61 1.63 -2.68 -1.13
C PHE A 61 0.63 -1.57 -1.41
N VAL A 62 -0.14 -1.22 -0.40
CA VAL A 62 -1.08 -0.09 -0.47
C VAL A 62 -0.50 1.01 0.41
N HIS A 63 0.08 2.03 -0.21
CA HIS A 63 0.78 3.09 0.51
C HIS A 63 -0.04 4.38 0.57
N GLY A 64 -0.19 4.93 1.77
CA GLY A 64 -0.74 6.27 1.93
C GLY A 64 0.23 7.31 1.39
N CYS A 65 -0.28 8.23 0.58
CA CYS A 65 0.58 9.21 -0.12
C CYS A 65 1.42 10.04 0.84
N PHE A 66 0.83 10.49 1.94
CA PHE A 66 1.54 11.30 2.92
C PHE A 66 2.64 10.51 3.65
N TRP A 67 2.25 9.34 4.20
CA TRP A 67 3.14 8.57 5.08
C TRP A 67 4.32 7.95 4.35
N HIS A 68 4.17 7.66 3.07
CA HIS A 68 5.20 7.00 2.27
C HIS A 68 5.84 7.90 1.22
N GLY A 69 5.51 9.20 1.24
CA GLY A 69 6.18 10.19 0.41
C GLY A 69 5.95 10.01 -1.08
N HIS A 70 4.70 9.94 -1.50
CA HIS A 70 4.36 9.78 -2.92
C HIS A 70 4.88 10.97 -3.74
N VAL A 71 5.76 10.70 -4.70
CA VAL A 71 6.41 11.73 -5.51
C VAL A 71 5.40 12.47 -6.37
N ASP A 72 5.52 13.81 -6.42
CA ASP A 72 4.67 14.69 -7.22
C ASP A 72 3.17 14.59 -6.91
N CYS A 73 2.83 14.23 -5.69
CA CYS A 73 1.44 14.11 -5.26
C CYS A 73 1.09 15.21 -4.26
N PRO A 74 0.01 15.99 -4.51
CA PRO A 74 -0.41 17.04 -3.55
C PRO A 74 -0.73 16.51 -2.15
N ARG A 75 -1.18 15.26 -2.06
CA ARG A 75 -1.50 14.64 -0.78
C ARG A 75 -0.26 14.35 0.06
N ALA A 76 0.92 14.34 -0.56
CA ALA A 76 2.17 14.09 0.14
C ALA A 76 2.84 15.36 0.64
N LYS A 77 2.18 16.52 0.54
CA LYS A 77 2.72 17.77 1.02
C LYS A 77 2.97 17.71 2.53
N ARG A 78 4.19 18.03 2.91
CA ARG A 78 4.59 17.98 4.32
C ARG A 78 4.13 19.21 5.09
N PRO A 79 3.80 19.06 6.40
CA PRO A 79 3.41 20.19 7.23
C PRO A 79 4.51 21.23 7.35
N THR A 80 4.12 22.49 7.50
CA THR A 80 5.06 23.59 7.72
C THR A 80 5.43 23.75 9.19
N THR A 81 4.63 23.19 10.10
CA THR A 81 4.92 23.18 11.53
C THR A 81 5.63 21.88 11.90
N ASN A 82 6.54 21.93 12.87
CA ASN A 82 7.32 20.78 13.32
C ASN A 82 8.02 20.07 12.16
N GLN A 83 8.61 20.85 11.26
CA GLN A 83 9.23 20.32 10.03
C GLN A 83 10.29 19.28 10.31
N LYS A 84 11.12 19.51 11.32
CA LYS A 84 12.20 18.56 11.66
C LYS A 84 11.64 17.19 12.04
N PHE A 85 10.62 17.18 12.90
CA PHE A 85 9.96 15.96 13.34
C PHE A 85 9.38 15.19 12.15
N TRP A 86 8.59 15.89 11.32
CA TRP A 86 7.92 15.26 10.18
C TRP A 86 8.91 14.78 9.11
N ASN A 87 9.93 15.59 8.82
CA ASN A 87 10.92 15.20 7.83
C ASN A 87 11.69 13.96 8.24
N GLU A 88 12.10 13.87 9.50
CA GLU A 88 12.78 12.69 10.00
C GLU A 88 11.88 11.45 9.94
N LYS A 89 10.63 11.59 10.39
CA LYS A 89 9.69 10.47 10.41
C LYS A 89 9.38 9.96 9.01
N LEU A 90 9.04 10.87 8.10
CA LEU A 90 8.66 10.51 6.74
C LEU A 90 9.85 9.96 5.95
N ASN A 91 11.04 10.54 6.13
CA ASN A 91 12.24 10.04 5.48
C ASN A 91 12.61 8.63 5.95
N LYS A 92 12.42 8.34 7.22
CA LYS A 92 12.63 6.97 7.73
C LYS A 92 11.66 5.98 7.12
N ASN A 93 10.41 6.38 6.95
CA ASN A 93 9.41 5.52 6.31
C ASN A 93 9.81 5.22 4.86
N ILE A 94 10.24 6.23 4.12
CA ILE A 94 10.67 6.09 2.73
C ILE A 94 11.87 5.13 2.62
N GLU A 95 12.86 5.30 3.48
CA GLU A 95 14.03 4.43 3.48
C GLU A 95 13.67 2.99 3.83
N ARG A 96 12.81 2.81 4.82
CA ARG A 96 12.34 1.47 5.21
C ARG A 96 11.63 0.79 4.06
N ASP A 97 10.77 1.54 3.33
CA ASP A 97 10.05 1.00 2.18
C ASP A 97 11.01 0.52 1.09
N LYS A 98 12.05 1.29 0.81
CA LYS A 98 13.05 0.92 -0.19
C LYS A 98 13.77 -0.38 0.20
N ILE A 99 14.15 -0.49 1.46
CA ILE A 99 14.83 -1.69 1.97
C ILE A 99 13.91 -2.89 1.91
N THR A 100 12.65 -2.71 2.32
CA THR A 100 11.64 -3.78 2.28
C THR A 100 11.45 -4.31 0.87
N ILE A 101 11.28 -3.41 -0.10
CA ILE A 101 11.08 -3.79 -1.50
C ILE A 101 12.30 -4.53 -2.04
N LYS A 102 13.49 -4.04 -1.71
CA LYS A 102 14.73 -4.68 -2.13
C LYS A 102 14.83 -6.10 -1.57
N ASN A 103 14.51 -6.27 -0.29
CA ASN A 103 14.57 -7.58 0.36
C ASN A 103 13.57 -8.56 -0.26
N LEU A 104 12.36 -8.09 -0.57
CA LEU A 104 11.35 -8.92 -1.21
C LEU A 104 11.77 -9.35 -2.60
N LYS A 105 12.36 -8.46 -3.37
CA LYS A 105 12.87 -8.79 -4.72
C LYS A 105 13.98 -9.81 -4.65
N GLN A 106 14.84 -9.72 -3.64
CA GLN A 106 15.91 -10.72 -3.44
C GLN A 106 15.34 -12.09 -3.09
N LEU A 107 14.17 -12.14 -2.48
CA LEU A 107 13.47 -13.40 -2.18
C LEU A 107 12.71 -13.96 -3.37
N GLY A 108 12.74 -13.27 -4.51
CA GLY A 108 12.08 -13.75 -5.73
C GLY A 108 10.69 -13.18 -5.97
N TRP A 109 10.30 -12.17 -5.22
CA TRP A 109 8.99 -11.54 -5.38
C TRP A 109 9.08 -10.29 -6.24
N ASP A 110 8.09 -10.06 -7.10
CA ASP A 110 7.89 -8.77 -7.75
C ASP A 110 6.97 -7.93 -6.86
N VAL A 111 7.22 -6.64 -6.82
CA VAL A 111 6.50 -5.74 -5.92
C VAL A 111 5.89 -4.57 -6.69
N LEU A 112 4.63 -4.32 -6.45
CA LEU A 112 3.92 -3.14 -6.94
C LEU A 112 3.44 -2.32 -5.76
N THR A 113 3.68 -1.02 -5.82
CA THR A 113 3.10 -0.09 -4.85
C THR A 113 1.91 0.61 -5.48
N VAL A 114 0.74 0.48 -4.84
CA VAL A 114 -0.44 1.23 -5.22
C VAL A 114 -0.64 2.33 -4.19
N TRP A 115 -0.75 3.55 -4.67
CA TRP A 115 -0.92 4.72 -3.81
C TRP A 115 -2.41 5.00 -3.59
N THR A 116 -2.74 5.49 -2.39
CA THR A 116 -4.15 5.72 -2.04
C THR A 116 -4.86 6.69 -2.98
N CYS A 117 -4.14 7.61 -3.62
CA CYS A 117 -4.73 8.50 -4.61
C CYS A 117 -5.14 7.79 -5.90
N GLU A 118 -4.54 6.63 -6.19
CA GLU A 118 -4.81 5.89 -7.43
C GLU A 118 -6.15 5.16 -7.43
N VAL A 119 -6.74 4.92 -6.27
CA VAL A 119 -8.00 4.19 -6.20
C VAL A 119 -9.21 4.99 -6.67
N LYS A 120 -9.04 6.28 -6.93
CA LYS A 120 -10.10 7.12 -7.46
C LYS A 120 -10.50 6.75 -8.88
N ASP A 121 -9.54 6.29 -9.67
CA ASP A 121 -9.78 5.86 -11.04
C ASP A 121 -9.62 4.36 -11.11
N THR A 122 -10.71 3.64 -10.91
CA THR A 122 -10.68 2.18 -10.84
C THR A 122 -10.36 1.54 -12.18
N GLU A 123 -10.72 2.17 -13.29
CA GLU A 123 -10.38 1.64 -14.61
C GLU A 123 -8.87 1.68 -14.85
N LEU A 124 -8.24 2.80 -14.53
CA LEU A 124 -6.79 2.94 -14.67
C LEU A 124 -6.06 1.99 -13.71
N LEU A 125 -6.55 1.89 -12.48
CA LEU A 125 -5.99 0.98 -11.48
C LEU A 125 -6.09 -0.48 -11.93
N LYS A 126 -7.22 -0.86 -12.50
CA LYS A 126 -7.42 -2.21 -13.03
C LYS A 126 -6.38 -2.53 -14.12
N LYS A 127 -6.15 -1.61 -15.03
CA LYS A 127 -5.12 -1.77 -16.07
C LYS A 127 -3.73 -1.93 -15.46
N LYS A 128 -3.42 -1.12 -14.46
CA LYS A 128 -2.13 -1.18 -13.76
C LYS A 128 -1.93 -2.55 -13.10
N LEU A 129 -2.95 -3.06 -12.44
CA LEU A 129 -2.89 -4.37 -11.79
C LEU A 129 -2.70 -5.49 -12.82
N LEU A 130 -3.45 -5.44 -13.91
CA LEU A 130 -3.32 -6.45 -14.96
C LEU A 130 -1.94 -6.45 -15.60
N LEU A 131 -1.41 -5.27 -15.90
CA LEU A 131 -0.06 -5.15 -16.46
C LEU A 131 0.98 -5.69 -15.51
N PHE A 132 0.84 -5.40 -14.23
CA PHE A 132 1.77 -5.90 -13.23
C PHE A 132 1.75 -7.43 -13.15
N ILE A 133 0.58 -8.03 -13.10
CA ILE A 133 0.45 -9.47 -12.93
C ILE A 133 0.84 -10.23 -14.22
N LYS A 134 0.45 -9.72 -15.39
CA LYS A 134 0.69 -10.38 -16.67
C LYS A 134 1.93 -9.90 -17.40
N GLY A 135 2.30 -8.65 -17.24
CA GLY A 135 3.36 -8.03 -18.03
C GLY A 135 4.73 -8.68 -17.90
N HIS A 136 4.99 -9.29 -16.76
CA HIS A 136 6.26 -9.95 -16.52
C HIS A 136 6.52 -11.11 -17.48
N LYS A 137 5.47 -11.76 -17.96
CA LYS A 137 5.59 -12.89 -18.88
C LYS A 137 6.09 -12.47 -20.25
N GLU A 138 5.85 -11.24 -20.64
CA GLU A 138 6.23 -10.73 -21.94
C GLU A 138 7.72 -10.41 -22.03
N LYS A 139 8.37 -10.21 -20.89
CA LYS A 139 9.78 -9.87 -20.83
C LYS A 139 10.68 -11.09 -20.70
N ALA A 140 10.09 -12.20 -20.45
CA ALA A 140 10.82 -13.45 -20.41
C ALA A 140 11.01 -14.02 -21.80
#